data_1588524e816f5ef5485810c676135016
#
_entry.id   1588524e816f5ef5485810c676135016
#
_cell.length_a   1.000
_cell.length_b   1.000
_cell.length_c   1.000
_cell.angle_alpha   90.00
_cell.angle_beta   90.00
_cell.angle_gamma   90.00
#
_symmetry.space_group_name_H-M   'P 1'
#
loop_
_entity.id
_entity.type
_entity.pdbx_description
1 polymer ?
#
loop_
_entity_poly.entity_id
_entity_poly.type
_entity_poly.pdbx_seq_one_letter_code
_entity_poly.pdbx_strand_id
1 'polypeptide(L)'
;NPEGELTRLSGRPLLIHEADPNLTLDKKDEAKYLEMLALGSALSSVQVLSAFQKDMPVGPVVSVMQRWYWDLMAVLSGAEPRYFPEHAEAYKRQAQGTDFQKLVPFNQTLMQANRSKDHPLSKRLVLQDLFITWAKTLADARKN
;
A
#
# COMPACT_ATOMS: atom_id res chain seq x y z
N ASN A 1 -23.44 13.29 -9.46
CA ASN A 1 -23.24 13.66 -9.47
C ASN A 1 -23.24 14.01 -9.54
N PRO A 2 -23.43 13.94 -9.79
CA PRO A 2 -23.21 14.09 -10.07
C PRO A 2 -22.80 14.75 -10.20
N GLU A 3 -22.83 14.92 -10.44
CA GLU A 3 -22.19 15.35 -10.57
C GLU A 3 -21.49 15.54 -9.90
N GLY A 4 -21.73 15.76 -9.58
CA GLY A 4 -20.98 15.93 -9.01
C GLY A 4 -20.38 15.08 -8.70
N GLU A 5 -20.67 14.34 -8.75
CA GLU A 5 -20.03 13.50 -8.76
C GLU A 5 -19.60 13.21 -9.79
N LEU A 6 -20.02 13.47 -10.55
CA LEU A 6 -19.68 13.19 -11.56
C LEU A 6 -18.69 13.88 -11.91
N THR A 7 -18.61 14.49 -11.75
CA THR A 7 -17.68 15.09 -12.03
C THR A 7 -16.66 14.93 -11.43
N ARG A 8 -16.69 14.42 -10.82
CA ARG A 8 -15.64 14.12 -10.35
C ARG A 8 -14.99 13.28 -11.03
N LEU A 9 -15.64 12.93 -11.62
CA LEU A 9 -15.11 12.11 -12.24
C LEU A 9 -14.73 12.59 -13.27
N SER A 10 -15.19 13.32 -13.62
CA SER A 10 -14.90 13.57 -14.53
C SER A 10 -14.46 13.35 -15.32
N GLY A 11 -14.88 13.29 -15.55
CA GLY A 11 -14.76 12.94 -16.36
C GLY A 11 -14.41 12.06 -16.68
N ARG A 12 -14.61 11.62 -16.55
CA ARG A 12 -14.27 10.67 -16.87
C ARG A 12 -14.94 9.75 -17.21
N PRO A 13 -15.28 9.45 -17.97
CA PRO A 13 -16.08 8.40 -18.18
C PRO A 13 -15.45 7.22 -17.78
N LEU A 14 -14.50 7.25 -17.37
CA LEU A 14 -13.91 6.30 -16.92
C LEU A 14 -14.49 5.63 -15.89
N LEU A 15 -15.51 5.91 -15.52
CA LEU A 15 -16.28 5.25 -14.55
C LEU A 15 -16.40 3.81 -14.74
N ILE A 16 -16.37 3.38 -15.96
CA ILE A 16 -16.55 2.00 -16.26
C ILE A 16 -15.51 1.12 -15.67
N HIS A 17 -14.32 1.61 -15.56
CA HIS A 17 -13.31 0.81 -14.97
C HIS A 17 -13.57 0.51 -13.56
N GLU A 18 -14.27 1.35 -12.94
CA GLU A 18 -14.49 1.20 -11.52
C GLU A 18 -15.36 0.06 -11.19
N ALA A 19 -16.09 -0.43 -12.17
CA ALA A 19 -16.95 -1.56 -11.93
C ALA A 19 -16.22 -2.89 -12.03
N ASP A 20 -15.00 -2.90 -12.47
CA ASP A 20 -14.26 -4.14 -12.63
C ASP A 20 -13.70 -4.58 -11.28
N PRO A 21 -14.20 -5.72 -10.71
CA PRO A 21 -13.75 -6.14 -9.40
C PRO A 21 -12.30 -6.56 -9.35
N ASN A 22 -11.66 -6.75 -10.52
CA ASN A 22 -10.25 -7.08 -10.55
C ASN A 22 -9.37 -5.85 -10.46
N LEU A 23 -9.95 -4.66 -10.58
CA LEU A 23 -9.18 -3.41 -10.56
C LEU A 23 -9.29 -2.66 -9.26
N THR A 24 -10.20 -3.06 -8.38
CA THR A 24 -10.39 -2.38 -7.10
C THR A 24 -10.49 -3.40 -5.99
N LEU A 25 -10.24 -2.93 -4.78
CA LEU A 25 -10.42 -3.74 -3.58
C LEU A 25 -11.69 -3.28 -2.88
N ASP A 26 -12.40 -4.22 -2.25
CA ASP A 26 -13.50 -3.76 -1.42
C ASP A 26 -12.92 -3.14 -0.15
N LYS A 27 -13.78 -2.43 0.58
CA LYS A 27 -13.32 -1.66 1.72
C LYS A 27 -12.77 -2.53 2.84
N LYS A 28 -13.31 -3.75 2.95
CA LYS A 28 -12.86 -4.66 3.97
C LYS A 28 -11.44 -5.12 3.72
N ASP A 29 -11.13 -5.46 2.47
CA ASP A 29 -9.78 -5.88 2.11
C ASP A 29 -8.81 -4.71 2.22
N GLU A 30 -9.22 -3.52 1.77
CA GLU A 30 -8.37 -2.35 1.89
C GLU A 30 -8.03 -2.08 3.35
N ALA A 31 -9.04 -2.14 4.23
CA ALA A 31 -8.81 -1.91 5.65
C ALA A 31 -7.83 -2.93 6.24
N LYS A 32 -7.94 -4.17 5.81
CA LYS A 32 -7.04 -5.22 6.27
C LYS A 32 -5.60 -4.91 5.89
N TYR A 33 -5.37 -4.51 4.64
CA TYR A 33 -4.02 -4.20 4.19
C TYR A 33 -3.47 -2.96 4.85
N LEU A 34 -4.32 -1.97 5.11
CA LEU A 34 -3.89 -0.77 5.83
C LEU A 34 -3.45 -1.12 7.25
N GLU A 35 -4.17 -2.02 7.91
CA GLU A 35 -3.76 -2.45 9.24
C GLU A 35 -2.42 -3.17 9.21
N MET A 36 -2.21 -4.00 8.20
CA MET A 36 -0.93 -4.69 8.05
C MET A 36 0.21 -3.69 7.84
N LEU A 37 -0.01 -2.69 7.00
CA LEU A 37 1.00 -1.66 6.78
C LEU A 37 1.28 -0.87 8.06
N ALA A 38 0.23 -0.61 8.84
CA ALA A 38 0.38 0.13 10.09
C ALA A 38 1.19 -0.64 11.14
N LEU A 39 1.17 -1.97 11.07
CA LEU A 39 1.99 -2.77 11.98
C LEU A 39 3.48 -2.60 11.69
N GLY A 40 3.83 -2.28 10.44
CA GLY A 40 5.22 -2.06 10.09
C GLY A 40 6.11 -3.21 10.49
N SER A 41 7.13 -2.94 11.30
CA SER A 41 8.08 -3.98 11.71
C SER A 41 7.47 -5.03 12.63
N ALA A 42 6.28 -4.76 13.18
CA ALA A 42 5.59 -5.74 14.01
C ALA A 42 4.82 -6.76 13.18
N LEU A 43 4.69 -6.54 11.88
CA LEU A 43 3.99 -7.47 11.00
C LEU A 43 4.82 -8.74 10.85
N SER A 44 4.24 -9.88 11.21
CA SER A 44 4.95 -11.15 11.14
C SER A 44 4.70 -11.85 9.81
N SER A 45 5.62 -12.73 9.41
CA SER A 45 5.43 -13.49 8.19
C SER A 45 4.21 -14.40 8.28
N VAL A 46 3.87 -14.88 9.47
CA VAL A 46 2.67 -15.70 9.64
C VAL A 46 1.43 -14.91 9.31
N GLN A 47 1.38 -13.65 9.76
CA GLN A 47 0.24 -12.78 9.44
C GLN A 47 0.14 -12.52 7.95
N VAL A 48 1.28 -12.31 7.29
CA VAL A 48 1.30 -12.08 5.85
C VAL A 48 0.81 -13.33 5.11
N LEU A 49 1.31 -14.49 5.48
CA LEU A 49 0.89 -15.72 4.82
C LEU A 49 -0.59 -15.98 5.02
N SER A 50 -1.11 -15.70 6.20
CA SER A 50 -2.54 -15.85 6.45
C SER A 50 -3.39 -14.91 5.63
N ALA A 51 -2.89 -13.70 5.39
CA ALA A 51 -3.66 -12.70 4.64
C ALA A 51 -3.74 -13.04 3.15
N PHE A 52 -2.76 -13.77 2.63
CA PHE A 52 -2.70 -14.06 1.20
C PHE A 52 -2.76 -15.56 0.94
N GLN A 53 -3.79 -16.21 1.47
CA GLN A 53 -3.99 -17.64 1.21
C GLN A 53 -4.57 -17.89 -0.17
N LYS A 54 -5.14 -16.87 -0.78
CA LYS A 54 -5.62 -16.97 -2.15
C LYS A 54 -5.11 -15.77 -2.93
N ASP A 55 -5.19 -15.86 -4.24
CA ASP A 55 -4.72 -14.78 -5.09
C ASP A 55 -5.61 -13.56 -4.97
N MET A 56 -4.97 -12.39 -4.87
CA MET A 56 -5.63 -11.11 -4.92
C MET A 56 -5.03 -10.32 -6.08
N PRO A 57 -5.74 -9.34 -6.62
CA PRO A 57 -5.19 -8.56 -7.73
C PRO A 57 -3.99 -7.74 -7.26
N VAL A 58 -2.89 -7.87 -7.99
CA VAL A 58 -1.64 -7.22 -7.61
C VAL A 58 -1.73 -5.71 -7.71
N GLY A 59 -2.29 -5.20 -8.81
CA GLY A 59 -2.35 -3.76 -9.04
C GLY A 59 -3.03 -2.99 -7.92
N PRO A 60 -4.26 -3.35 -7.55
CA PRO A 60 -4.96 -2.62 -6.48
C PRO A 60 -4.25 -2.70 -5.13
N VAL A 61 -3.66 -3.86 -4.80
CA VAL A 61 -2.94 -3.97 -3.53
C VAL A 61 -1.69 -3.11 -3.54
N VAL A 62 -0.94 -3.14 -4.65
CA VAL A 62 0.24 -2.27 -4.78
C VAL A 62 -0.15 -0.81 -4.69
N SER A 63 -1.30 -0.44 -5.24
CA SER A 63 -1.78 0.94 -5.16
C SER A 63 -2.00 1.38 -3.72
N VAL A 64 -2.56 0.51 -2.88
CA VAL A 64 -2.73 0.81 -1.46
C VAL A 64 -1.36 1.03 -0.80
N MET A 65 -0.41 0.16 -1.10
CA MET A 65 0.93 0.27 -0.54
C MET A 65 1.63 1.54 -0.99
N GLN A 66 1.46 1.92 -2.25
CA GLN A 66 2.06 3.15 -2.76
C GLN A 66 1.50 4.38 -2.08
N ARG A 67 0.19 4.40 -1.85
CA ARG A 67 -0.44 5.54 -1.16
C ARG A 67 0.03 5.62 0.28
N TRP A 68 0.19 4.46 0.95
CA TRP A 68 0.76 4.46 2.30
C TRP A 68 2.19 4.99 2.28
N TYR A 69 2.97 4.54 1.33
CA TYR A 69 4.35 4.97 1.18
C TYR A 69 4.43 6.49 0.99
N TRP A 70 3.60 7.03 0.10
CA TRP A 70 3.61 8.47 -0.16
C TRP A 70 3.19 9.26 1.08
N ASP A 71 2.22 8.76 1.84
CA ASP A 71 1.81 9.42 3.07
C ASP A 71 2.95 9.40 4.11
N LEU A 72 3.63 8.27 4.23
CA LEU A 72 4.75 8.18 5.17
C LEU A 72 5.87 9.15 4.77
N MET A 73 6.15 9.25 3.48
CA MET A 73 7.15 10.20 3.01
C MET A 73 6.73 11.63 3.30
N ALA A 74 5.45 11.93 3.16
CA ALA A 74 4.93 13.26 3.48
C ALA A 74 5.13 13.57 4.97
N VAL A 75 4.80 12.62 5.83
CA VAL A 75 4.95 12.81 7.26
C VAL A 75 6.43 13.00 7.63
N LEU A 76 7.32 12.25 6.99
CA LEU A 76 8.77 12.42 7.21
C LEU A 76 9.22 13.82 6.85
N SER A 77 8.59 14.43 5.85
CA SER A 77 8.97 15.79 5.44
C SER A 77 8.28 16.87 6.25
N GLY A 78 7.43 16.48 7.21
CA GLY A 78 6.72 17.44 8.03
C GLY A 78 5.33 17.78 7.54
N ALA A 79 4.85 17.09 6.51
CA ALA A 79 3.53 17.37 5.96
C ALA A 79 2.48 16.43 6.56
N GLU A 80 1.23 16.69 6.22
CA GLU A 80 0.12 15.84 6.67
C GLU A 80 -0.10 14.69 5.70
N PRO A 81 -0.57 13.53 6.20
CA PRO A 81 -0.91 12.44 5.29
C PRO A 81 -2.12 12.81 4.45
N ARG A 82 -2.07 12.45 3.18
CA ARG A 82 -3.07 12.84 2.21
C ARG A 82 -4.10 11.76 1.95
N TYR A 83 -3.65 10.51 1.85
CA TYR A 83 -4.53 9.42 1.43
C TYR A 83 -5.24 8.74 2.59
N PHE A 84 -4.53 8.55 3.70
CA PHE A 84 -5.08 7.84 4.85
C PHE A 84 -4.83 8.63 6.13
N PRO A 85 -5.43 9.82 6.25
CA PRO A 85 -5.18 10.67 7.44
C PRO A 85 -5.62 10.02 8.74
N GLU A 86 -6.54 9.07 8.68
CA GLU A 86 -6.98 8.37 9.88
C GLU A 86 -5.87 7.50 10.47
N HIS A 87 -4.79 7.26 9.71
CA HIS A 87 -3.65 6.48 10.18
C HIS A 87 -2.47 7.35 10.59
N ALA A 88 -2.72 8.61 10.90
CA ALA A 88 -1.65 9.55 11.22
C ALA A 88 -0.74 9.07 12.35
N GLU A 89 -1.32 8.42 13.36
CA GLU A 89 -0.50 7.93 14.47
C GLU A 89 0.47 6.83 14.04
N ALA A 90 0.01 5.94 13.17
CA ALA A 90 0.88 4.89 12.65
C ALA A 90 2.02 5.49 11.84
N TYR A 91 1.72 6.48 11.00
CA TYR A 91 2.75 7.15 10.23
C TYR A 91 3.79 7.81 11.13
N LYS A 92 3.33 8.45 12.20
CA LYS A 92 4.26 9.11 13.12
C LYS A 92 5.19 8.11 13.79
N ARG A 93 4.64 6.97 14.20
CA ARG A 93 5.47 5.92 14.81
C ARG A 93 6.52 5.43 13.83
N GLN A 94 6.11 5.18 12.60
CA GLN A 94 7.02 4.66 11.59
C GLN A 94 8.06 5.70 11.19
N ALA A 95 7.66 6.95 11.09
CA ALA A 95 8.58 8.03 10.74
C ALA A 95 9.67 8.21 11.79
N GLN A 96 9.38 7.94 13.05
CA GLN A 96 10.37 8.07 14.10
C GLN A 96 11.48 7.05 13.97
N GLY A 97 11.20 5.92 13.36
CA GLY A 97 12.17 4.84 13.25
C GLY A 97 12.84 4.69 11.90
N THR A 98 12.57 5.60 10.96
CA THR A 98 13.11 5.45 9.61
C THR A 98 13.44 6.81 9.01
N ASP A 99 14.01 6.80 7.81
CA ASP A 99 14.29 8.02 7.09
C ASP A 99 14.13 7.77 5.60
N PHE A 100 14.32 8.83 4.80
CA PHE A 100 14.12 8.75 3.35
C PHE A 100 15.03 7.71 2.70
N GLN A 101 16.29 7.68 3.10
CA GLN A 101 17.24 6.75 2.49
C GLN A 101 16.83 5.30 2.67
N LYS A 102 16.25 4.99 3.81
CA LYS A 102 15.84 3.61 4.11
C LYS A 102 14.60 3.23 3.31
N LEU A 103 13.76 4.21 2.99
CA LEU A 103 12.49 3.94 2.31
C LEU A 103 12.60 3.94 0.79
N VAL A 104 13.53 4.70 0.23
CA VAL A 104 13.61 4.82 -1.24
C VAL A 104 13.74 3.48 -1.95
N PRO A 105 14.56 2.51 -1.48
CA PRO A 105 14.62 1.23 -2.17
C PRO A 105 13.28 0.50 -2.22
N PHE A 106 12.44 0.69 -1.24
CA PHE A 106 11.13 0.04 -1.26
C PHE A 106 10.25 0.59 -2.37
N ASN A 107 10.40 1.88 -2.71
CA ASN A 107 9.68 2.45 -3.83
C ASN A 107 10.03 1.74 -5.14
N GLN A 108 11.30 1.39 -5.33
CA GLN A 108 11.72 0.64 -6.49
C GLN A 108 11.02 -0.72 -6.54
N THR A 109 10.93 -1.37 -5.40
CA THR A 109 10.27 -2.65 -5.29
C THR A 109 8.81 -2.54 -5.69
N LEU A 110 8.12 -1.49 -5.23
CA LEU A 110 6.72 -1.27 -5.58
C LEU A 110 6.55 -1.00 -7.07
N MET A 111 7.45 -0.22 -7.64
CA MET A 111 7.38 0.10 -9.05
C MET A 111 7.58 -1.14 -9.92
N GLN A 112 8.50 -2.00 -9.53
CA GLN A 112 8.70 -3.24 -10.25
C GLN A 112 7.49 -4.15 -10.17
N ALA A 113 6.89 -4.26 -9.01
CA ALA A 113 5.70 -5.07 -8.85
C ALA A 113 4.56 -4.53 -9.70
N ASN A 114 4.43 -3.21 -9.78
CA ASN A 114 3.38 -2.61 -10.57
C ASN A 114 3.60 -2.84 -12.07
N ARG A 115 4.85 -2.81 -12.52
CA ARG A 115 5.15 -3.07 -13.92
C ARG A 115 4.83 -4.50 -14.34
N SER A 116 4.98 -5.44 -13.42
CA SER A 116 4.74 -6.85 -13.73
C SER A 116 3.37 -7.34 -13.28
N LYS A 117 2.48 -6.42 -12.91
CA LYS A 117 1.19 -6.81 -12.32
C LYS A 117 0.32 -7.66 -13.23
N ASP A 118 0.50 -7.52 -14.55
CA ASP A 118 -0.32 -8.25 -15.52
C ASP A 118 0.26 -9.63 -15.85
N HIS A 119 1.50 -9.87 -15.44
CA HIS A 119 2.16 -11.13 -15.76
C HIS A 119 2.95 -11.68 -14.58
N PRO A 120 2.36 -11.73 -13.38
CA PRO A 120 3.12 -12.25 -12.25
C PRO A 120 3.20 -13.76 -12.30
N LEU A 121 4.30 -14.31 -11.83
CA LEU A 121 4.42 -15.76 -11.71
C LEU A 121 3.38 -16.28 -10.72
N SER A 122 3.18 -15.57 -9.63
CA SER A 122 2.17 -15.90 -8.66
C SER A 122 1.78 -14.63 -7.94
N LYS A 123 0.49 -14.25 -8.09
CA LYS A 123 0.01 -13.05 -7.42
C LYS A 123 0.21 -13.12 -5.93
N ARG A 124 -0.10 -14.29 -5.36
CA ARG A 124 0.02 -14.48 -3.93
C ARG A 124 1.45 -14.30 -3.44
N LEU A 125 2.40 -14.92 -4.15
CA LEU A 125 3.80 -14.82 -3.75
C LEU A 125 4.34 -13.40 -3.88
N VAL A 126 3.95 -12.70 -4.94
CA VAL A 126 4.37 -11.31 -5.12
C VAL A 126 3.90 -10.45 -3.96
N LEU A 127 2.62 -10.58 -3.59
CA LEU A 127 2.05 -9.76 -2.52
C LEU A 127 2.63 -10.13 -1.15
N GLN A 128 2.81 -11.42 -0.90
CA GLN A 128 3.45 -11.84 0.35
C GLN A 128 4.85 -11.25 0.46
N ASP A 129 5.61 -11.31 -0.62
CA ASP A 129 6.96 -10.77 -0.61
C ASP A 129 6.97 -9.27 -0.35
N LEU A 130 6.04 -8.53 -0.95
CA LEU A 130 5.98 -7.10 -0.76
C LEU A 130 5.73 -6.73 0.71
N PHE A 131 4.80 -7.41 1.36
CA PHE A 131 4.50 -7.10 2.75
C PHE A 131 5.64 -7.55 3.68
N ILE A 132 6.26 -8.67 3.39
CA ILE A 132 7.41 -9.13 4.18
C ILE A 132 8.56 -8.13 4.01
N THR A 133 8.78 -7.66 2.79
CA THR A 133 9.83 -6.67 2.53
C THR A 133 9.55 -5.36 3.26
N TRP A 134 8.27 -4.95 3.30
CA TRP A 134 7.88 -3.75 4.04
C TRP A 134 8.24 -3.87 5.51
N ALA A 135 7.90 -5.01 6.12
CA ALA A 135 8.19 -5.23 7.52
C ALA A 135 9.70 -5.20 7.78
N LYS A 136 10.48 -5.82 6.90
CA LYS A 136 11.93 -5.83 7.03
C LYS A 136 12.52 -4.44 6.85
N THR A 137 12.00 -3.67 5.90
CA THR A 137 12.48 -2.33 5.65
C THR A 137 12.35 -1.48 6.90
N LEU A 138 11.21 -1.55 7.57
CA LEU A 138 11.00 -0.78 8.78
C LEU A 138 11.80 -1.34 9.97
N ALA A 139 11.95 -2.66 10.04
CA ALA A 139 12.72 -3.26 11.10
C ALA A 139 14.20 -2.87 11.01
N ASP A 140 14.76 -2.92 9.80
CA ASP A 140 16.14 -2.54 9.58
C ASP A 140 16.38 -1.08 9.90
N ALA A 141 15.43 -0.23 9.50
CA ALA A 141 15.52 1.19 9.79
C ALA A 141 15.54 1.44 11.30
N ARG A 142 14.73 0.68 12.03
CA ARG A 142 14.66 0.85 13.47
C ARG A 142 15.94 0.43 14.20
N LYS A 143 16.67 -0.50 13.62
CA LYS A 143 17.91 -0.95 14.25
C LYS A 143 19.01 0.08 14.17
N ASN A 144 18.87 0.98 13.27
CA ASN A 144 19.87 2.02 13.08
C ASN A 144 19.46 3.32 13.70
#